data_9e7406b153e95c9c94fa3a7ecf98adbf
#
_entry.id   9e7406b153e95c9c94fa3a7ecf98adbf
#
_cell.length_a   1.000
_cell.length_b   1.000
_cell.length_c   1.000
_cell.angle_alpha   90.00
_cell.angle_beta   90.00
_cell.angle_gamma   90.00
#
_symmetry.space_group_name_H-M   'P 1'
#
loop_
_entity.id
_entity.type
_entity.pdbx_description
1 polymer ?
#
loop_
_entity_poly.entity_id
_entity_poly.type
_entity_poly.pdbx_seq_one_letter_code
_entity_poly.pdbx_strand_id
1 'polypeptide(L)'
;VIPERVRFYAPVVGVTYGRITIRNQRTRWGSCSAKGNLNFNCLLMKAPPEVLDYVVVHELCHRLEMNHSPRFWAQVERVLPDYKVSRKWLREHGNELMDLNP
;
A
#
# COMPACT_ATOMS: atom_id res chain seq x y z
N VAL A 1 -9.67 -3.22 9.21
CA VAL A 1 -8.41 -3.94 8.92
C VAL A 1 -7.36 -2.98 8.37
N ILE A 2 -7.66 -2.23 7.31
CA ILE A 2 -6.66 -1.34 6.70
C ILE A 2 -6.17 -0.26 7.68
N PRO A 3 -7.03 0.49 8.39
CA PRO A 3 -6.54 1.50 9.33
C PRO A 3 -5.65 0.91 10.43
N GLU A 4 -5.95 -0.29 10.89
CA GLU A 4 -5.16 -0.97 11.91
C GLU A 4 -3.77 -1.31 11.40
N ARG A 5 -3.66 -1.76 10.14
CA ARG A 5 -2.38 -2.07 9.53
C ARG A 5 -1.56 -0.81 9.26
N VAL A 6 -2.20 0.29 8.88
CA VAL A 6 -1.53 1.59 8.76
C VAL A 6 -0.95 2.01 10.11
N ARG A 7 -1.74 1.89 11.17
CA ARG A 7 -1.33 2.26 12.52
C ARG A 7 -0.15 1.41 13.00
N PHE A 8 -0.14 0.13 12.61
CA PHE A 8 0.95 -0.77 12.95
C PHE A 8 2.24 -0.39 12.21
N TYR A 9 2.17 -0.13 10.91
CA TYR A 9 3.37 0.07 10.10
C TYR A 9 3.91 1.51 10.12
N ALA A 10 3.09 2.51 10.42
CA ALA A 10 3.55 3.90 10.42
C ALA A 10 4.79 4.10 11.31
N PRO A 11 4.82 3.62 12.58
CA PRO A 11 6.01 3.76 13.39
C PRO A 11 7.17 2.89 12.91
N VAL A 12 6.90 1.76 12.27
CA VAL A 12 7.96 0.90 11.71
C VAL A 12 8.65 1.60 10.56
N VAL A 13 7.88 2.24 9.68
CA VAL A 13 8.42 3.07 8.60
C VAL A 13 9.07 4.34 9.15
N GLY A 14 8.55 4.85 10.27
CA GLY A 14 9.06 6.05 10.91
C GLY A 14 8.38 7.32 10.42
N VAL A 15 7.08 7.25 10.11
CA VAL A 15 6.33 8.38 9.55
C VAL A 15 5.00 8.58 10.26
N THR A 16 4.43 9.76 10.08
CA THR A 16 3.06 10.07 10.44
C THR A 16 2.21 10.14 9.18
N TYR A 17 0.91 10.11 9.35
CA TYR A 17 -0.03 10.20 8.23
C TYR A 17 -1.25 11.02 8.63
N GLY A 18 -2.02 11.46 7.63
CA GLY A 18 -3.23 12.22 7.86
C GLY A 18 -4.47 11.35 7.78
N ARG A 19 -5.36 11.70 6.83
CA ARG A 19 -6.64 10.99 6.67
C ARG A 19 -6.43 9.68 5.92
N ILE A 20 -7.17 8.65 6.32
CA ILE A 20 -7.25 7.38 5.60
C ILE A 20 -8.63 7.32 4.94
N THR A 21 -8.66 7.09 3.63
CA THR A 21 -9.89 6.92 2.86
C THR A 21 -9.85 5.57 2.17
N ILE A 22 -10.93 4.82 2.28
CA ILE A 22 -11.05 3.51 1.63
C ILE A 22 -12.17 3.61 0.61
N ARG A 23 -11.86 3.34 -0.65
CA ARG A 23 -12.79 3.52 -1.76
C ARG A 23 -12.73 2.34 -2.71
N ASN A 24 -13.78 2.19 -3.49
CA ASN A 24 -13.81 1.30 -4.63
C ASN A 24 -13.20 2.02 -5.81
N GLN A 25 -12.00 1.59 -6.22
CA GLN A 25 -11.28 2.18 -7.35
C GLN A 25 -10.98 1.11 -8.39
N ARG A 26 -10.84 1.52 -9.66
CA ARG A 26 -10.57 0.59 -10.76
C ARG A 26 -9.13 0.59 -11.24
N THR A 27 -8.36 1.63 -10.90
CA THR A 27 -7.04 1.82 -11.50
C THR A 27 -5.90 1.82 -10.50
N ARG A 28 -6.19 1.92 -9.21
CA ARG A 28 -5.15 2.02 -8.17
C ARG A 28 -5.47 1.15 -6.98
N TRP A 29 -4.43 0.61 -6.36
CA TRP A 29 -4.53 -0.09 -5.09
C TRP A 29 -4.41 0.87 -3.91
N GLY A 30 -3.69 1.97 -4.09
CA GLY A 30 -3.56 3.00 -3.08
C GLY A 30 -2.90 4.24 -3.64
N SER A 31 -2.86 5.29 -2.81
CA SER A 31 -2.15 6.52 -3.12
C SER A 31 -1.80 7.24 -1.82
N CYS A 32 -0.82 8.14 -1.91
CA CYS A 32 -0.41 8.99 -0.81
C CYS A 32 -0.21 10.40 -1.36
N SER A 33 -0.89 11.38 -0.76
CA SER A 33 -0.70 12.78 -1.13
C SER A 33 0.54 13.35 -0.45
N ALA A 34 1.01 14.51 -0.94
CA ALA A 34 2.12 15.21 -0.32
C ALA A 34 1.83 15.59 1.14
N LYS A 35 0.55 15.77 1.49
CA LYS A 35 0.13 16.07 2.86
C LYS A 35 0.06 14.84 3.76
N GLY A 36 0.26 13.65 3.20
CA GLY A 36 0.21 12.41 3.96
C GLY A 36 -1.16 11.78 4.07
N ASN A 37 -2.12 12.21 3.28
CA ASN A 37 -3.43 11.57 3.23
C ASN A 37 -3.33 10.31 2.38
N LEU A 38 -3.87 9.21 2.91
CA LEU A 38 -3.75 7.89 2.32
C LEU A 38 -5.10 7.44 1.77
N ASN A 39 -5.08 6.88 0.57
CA ASN A 39 -6.26 6.26 -0.03
C ASN A 39 -5.95 4.79 -0.33
N PHE A 40 -6.91 3.92 -0.07
CA PHE A 40 -6.76 2.50 -0.33
C PHE A 40 -7.99 1.96 -1.05
N ASN A 41 -7.75 1.00 -1.93
CA ASN A 41 -8.82 0.29 -2.61
C ASN A 41 -9.41 -0.75 -1.65
N CYS A 42 -10.73 -0.74 -1.48
CA CYS A 42 -11.41 -1.68 -0.59
C CYS A 42 -11.21 -3.14 -1.02
N LEU A 43 -10.91 -3.39 -2.30
CA LEU A 43 -10.65 -4.74 -2.81
C LEU A 43 -9.40 -5.37 -2.20
N LEU A 44 -8.52 -4.58 -1.59
CA LEU A 44 -7.36 -5.12 -0.85
C LEU A 44 -7.79 -6.08 0.26
N MET A 45 -9.00 -5.93 0.77
CA MET A 45 -9.54 -6.83 1.79
C MET A 45 -9.69 -8.26 1.28
N LYS A 46 -9.73 -8.44 -0.04
CA LYS A 46 -9.83 -9.76 -0.69
C LYS A 46 -8.48 -10.34 -1.09
N ALA A 47 -7.42 -9.55 -0.97
CA ALA A 47 -6.07 -10.00 -1.27
C ALA A 47 -5.47 -10.73 -0.07
N PRO A 48 -4.40 -11.51 -0.28
CA PRO A 48 -3.67 -12.09 0.86
C PRO A 48 -3.21 -11.00 1.82
N PRO A 49 -3.15 -11.29 3.14
CA PRO A 49 -2.73 -10.29 4.12
C PRO A 49 -1.36 -9.67 3.84
N GLU A 50 -0.42 -10.44 3.30
CA GLU A 50 0.92 -9.94 2.95
C GLU A 50 0.85 -8.89 1.85
N VAL A 51 -0.09 -9.04 0.93
CA VAL A 51 -0.29 -8.11 -0.18
C VAL A 51 -0.91 -6.82 0.32
N LEU A 52 -1.89 -6.91 1.21
CA LEU A 52 -2.47 -5.74 1.87
C LEU A 52 -1.39 -4.96 2.61
N ASP A 53 -0.57 -5.66 3.40
CA ASP A 53 0.52 -5.04 4.15
C ASP A 53 1.52 -4.36 3.21
N TYR A 54 1.82 -4.98 2.07
CA TYR A 54 2.71 -4.39 1.09
C TYR A 54 2.18 -3.05 0.58
N VAL A 55 0.90 -2.98 0.23
CA VAL A 55 0.31 -1.72 -0.26
C VAL A 55 0.32 -0.66 0.84
N VAL A 56 0.01 -1.04 2.09
CA VAL A 56 0.07 -0.13 3.22
C VAL A 56 1.49 0.45 3.38
N VAL A 57 2.50 -0.41 3.39
CA VAL A 57 3.90 0.03 3.53
C VAL A 57 4.33 0.87 2.33
N HIS A 58 3.93 0.49 1.12
CA HIS A 58 4.22 1.23 -0.10
C HIS A 58 3.74 2.69 0.02
N GLU A 59 2.49 2.88 0.44
CA GLU A 59 1.95 4.23 0.56
C GLU A 59 2.58 5.01 1.71
N LEU A 60 2.87 4.36 2.83
CA LEU A 60 3.55 5.02 3.95
C LEU A 60 4.96 5.45 3.57
N CYS A 61 5.68 4.66 2.77
CA CYS A 61 7.03 5.00 2.32
C CYS A 61 7.04 6.24 1.44
N HIS A 62 5.93 6.59 0.79
CA HIS A 62 5.81 7.84 0.06
C HIS A 62 5.89 9.08 0.97
N ARG A 63 5.73 8.93 2.27
CA ARG A 63 6.00 10.01 3.22
C ARG A 63 7.49 10.35 3.31
N LEU A 64 8.34 9.37 2.96
CA LEU A 64 9.79 9.55 2.96
C LEU A 64 10.31 9.92 1.57
N GLU A 65 9.78 9.27 0.55
CA GLU A 65 10.20 9.46 -0.84
C GLU A 65 8.97 9.40 -1.75
N MET A 66 8.61 10.51 -2.36
CA MET A 66 7.41 10.59 -3.20
C MET A 66 7.57 9.83 -4.53
N ASN A 67 8.79 9.76 -5.06
CA ASN A 67 9.06 9.07 -6.31
C ASN A 67 9.46 7.62 -6.06
N HIS A 68 9.19 6.75 -7.03
CA HIS A 68 9.60 5.34 -6.98
C HIS A 68 11.09 5.21 -7.34
N SER A 69 11.95 5.92 -6.59
CA SER A 69 13.39 5.91 -6.75
C SER A 69 14.01 4.70 -6.03
N PRO A 70 15.30 4.42 -6.25
CA PRO A 70 15.99 3.39 -5.45
C PRO A 70 15.88 3.62 -3.94
N ARG A 71 15.83 4.89 -3.50
CA ARG A 71 15.66 5.21 -2.07
C ARG A 71 14.29 4.78 -1.57
N PHE A 72 13.24 4.97 -2.38
CA PHE A 72 11.90 4.52 -2.05
C PHE A 72 11.88 3.01 -1.84
N TRP A 73 12.37 2.26 -2.82
CA TRP A 73 12.35 0.80 -2.74
C TRP A 73 13.23 0.26 -1.63
N ALA A 74 14.32 0.95 -1.28
CA ALA A 74 15.13 0.59 -0.14
C ALA A 74 14.35 0.68 1.17
N GLN A 75 13.48 1.69 1.31
CA GLN A 75 12.62 1.80 2.49
C GLN A 75 11.59 0.69 2.54
N VAL A 76 10.97 0.36 1.41
CA VAL A 76 10.01 -0.75 1.35
C VAL A 76 10.69 -2.06 1.75
N GLU A 77 11.87 -2.32 1.19
CA GLU A 77 12.62 -3.56 1.47
C GLU A 77 13.06 -3.63 2.94
N ARG A 78 13.40 -2.51 3.54
CA ARG A 78 13.78 -2.46 4.96
C ARG A 78 12.65 -2.99 5.85
N VAL A 79 11.41 -2.65 5.52
CA VAL A 79 10.25 -3.02 6.31
C VAL A 79 9.72 -4.39 5.89
N LEU A 80 9.69 -4.66 4.60
CA LEU A 80 9.17 -5.91 4.02
C LEU A 80 10.20 -6.48 3.03
N PRO A 81 11.18 -7.28 3.52
CA PRO A 81 12.22 -7.83 2.64
C PRO A 81 11.67 -8.63 1.45
N ASP A 82 10.50 -9.25 1.61
CA ASP A 82 9.87 -10.06 0.57
C ASP A 82 8.84 -9.29 -0.26
N TYR A 83 8.91 -7.96 -0.29
CA TYR A 83 7.91 -7.14 -0.96
C TYR A 83 7.70 -7.52 -2.44
N LYS A 84 8.72 -8.03 -3.10
CA LYS A 84 8.64 -8.39 -4.52
C LYS A 84 7.64 -9.52 -4.78
N VAL A 85 7.43 -10.38 -3.81
CA VAL A 85 6.43 -11.46 -3.90
C VAL A 85 5.03 -10.86 -3.96
N SER A 86 4.72 -9.93 -3.06
CA SER A 86 3.43 -9.24 -3.03
C SER A 86 3.22 -8.38 -4.27
N ARG A 87 4.26 -7.68 -4.71
CA ARG A 87 4.22 -6.86 -5.92
C ARG A 87 3.89 -7.71 -7.15
N LYS A 88 4.52 -8.87 -7.25
CA LYS A 88 4.27 -9.82 -8.33
C LYS A 88 2.84 -10.36 -8.27
N TRP A 89 2.35 -10.67 -7.08
CA TRP A 89 0.99 -11.16 -6.89
C TRP A 89 -0.03 -10.14 -7.43
N LEU A 90 0.14 -8.85 -7.11
CA LEU A 90 -0.75 -7.80 -7.61
C LEU A 90 -0.70 -7.69 -9.13
N ARG A 91 0.48 -7.82 -9.71
CA ARG A 91 0.63 -7.77 -11.17
C ARG A 91 -0.08 -8.93 -11.85
N GLU A 92 -0.05 -10.11 -11.25
CA GLU A 92 -0.64 -11.33 -11.83
C GLU A 92 -2.13 -11.47 -11.53
N HIS A 93 -2.58 -11.06 -10.35
CA HIS A 93 -3.93 -11.32 -9.85
C HIS A 93 -4.76 -10.05 -9.61
N GLY A 94 -4.16 -8.89 -9.67
CA GLY A 94 -4.85 -7.66 -9.37
C GLY A 94 -6.05 -7.42 -10.29
N ASN A 95 -5.91 -7.70 -11.57
CA ASN A 95 -6.99 -7.53 -12.53
C ASN A 95 -8.19 -8.43 -12.22
N GLU A 96 -7.93 -9.65 -11.75
CA GLU A 96 -9.00 -10.58 -11.37
C GLU A 96 -9.86 -10.01 -10.24
N LEU A 97 -9.23 -9.40 -9.24
CA LEU A 97 -9.95 -8.77 -8.13
C LEU A 97 -10.76 -7.58 -8.60
N MET A 98 -10.20 -6.76 -9.50
CA MET A 98 -10.89 -5.58 -10.03
C MET A 98 -12.04 -5.97 -10.96
N ASP A 99 -11.89 -7.05 -11.72
CA ASP A 99 -12.94 -7.54 -12.61
C ASP A 99 -14.14 -8.09 -11.85
N LEU A 100 -13.97 -8.53 -10.61
CA LEU A 100 -15.06 -8.98 -9.75
C LEU A 100 -15.89 -7.82 -9.22
N ASN A 101 -15.45 -6.60 -9.43
CA ASN A 101 -16.12 -5.41 -8.95
C ASN A 101 -17.14 -4.96 -10.02
N PRO A 102 -18.44 -4.99 -9.72
CA PRO A 102 -19.49 -4.59 -10.67
C PRO A 102 -19.45 -3.10 -11.01
#